data_39a6e5dd7ffb7d03ff61d7e65da6bcdf
#
_entry.id   39a6e5dd7ffb7d03ff61d7e65da6bcdf
#
_cell.length_a   1.000
_cell.length_b   1.000
_cell.length_c   1.000
_cell.angle_alpha   90.00
_cell.angle_beta   90.00
_cell.angle_gamma   90.00
#
_symmetry.space_group_name_H-M   'P 1'
#
loop_
_entity.id
_entity.type
_entity.pdbx_description
1 polymer ?
#
loop_
_entity_poly.entity_id
_entity_poly.type
_entity_poly.pdbx_seq_one_letter_code
_entity_poly.pdbx_strand_id
1 'polypeptide(L)' 'KEYVEAFERMLIDNTMRRHKGSIAAVMDELCLPRRTLNEKMAKYGLSRQDYL' A
#
# COMPACT_ATOMS: atom_id res chain seq x y z
N LYS A 1 -7.09 17.52 -1.73
CA LYS A 1 -6.92 16.47 -0.75
C LYS A 1 -7.40 15.12 -1.25
N GLU A 2 -8.61 15.09 -1.79
CA GLU A 2 -9.18 13.84 -2.27
C GLU A 2 -8.36 13.24 -3.41
N TYR A 3 -7.82 14.07 -4.26
CA TYR A 3 -6.97 13.59 -5.36
C TYR A 3 -5.74 12.88 -4.84
N VAL A 4 -5.10 13.46 -3.84
CA VAL A 4 -3.88 12.89 -3.28
C VAL A 4 -4.19 11.55 -2.63
N GLU A 5 -5.28 11.47 -1.88
CA GLU A 5 -5.64 10.23 -1.21
C GLU A 5 -6.04 9.15 -2.21
N ALA A 6 -6.80 9.51 -3.24
CA ALA A 6 -7.20 8.54 -4.26
C ALA A 6 -5.99 8.02 -5.02
N PHE A 7 -5.07 8.89 -5.36
CA PHE A 7 -3.84 8.52 -6.04
C PHE A 7 -2.98 7.62 -5.17
N GLU A 8 -2.83 7.99 -3.90
CA GLU A 8 -2.03 7.22 -2.95
C GLU A 8 -2.60 5.82 -2.75
N ARG A 9 -3.93 5.73 -2.59
CA ARG A 9 -4.60 4.44 -2.48
C ARG A 9 -4.33 3.57 -3.70
N MET A 10 -4.47 4.15 -4.88
CA MET A 10 -4.24 3.42 -6.12
C MET A 10 -2.79 2.97 -6.24
N LEU A 11 -1.86 3.84 -5.85
CA LEU A 11 -0.44 3.52 -5.90
C LEU A 11 -0.11 2.34 -4.98
N ILE A 12 -0.61 2.37 -3.76
CA ILE A 12 -0.37 1.27 -2.81
C ILE A 12 -1.03 -0.01 -3.32
N ASP A 13 -2.26 0.10 -3.79
CA ASP A 13 -3.00 -1.06 -4.30
C ASP A 13 -2.26 -1.72 -5.46
N ASN A 14 -1.85 -0.94 -6.45
CA ASN A 14 -1.13 -1.48 -7.60
C ASN A 14 0.21 -2.08 -7.21
N THR A 15 0.93 -1.44 -6.29
CA THR A 15 2.22 -1.92 -5.84
C THR A 15 2.05 -3.25 -5.08
N MET A 16 1.04 -3.33 -4.23
CA MET A 16 0.75 -4.57 -3.51
C MET A 16 0.43 -5.70 -4.49
N ARG A 17 -0.33 -5.41 -5.53
CA ARG A 17 -0.67 -6.43 -6.54
C ARG A 17 0.56 -6.91 -7.27
N ARG A 18 1.45 -6.01 -7.66
CA ARG A 18 2.67 -6.38 -8.38
C ARG A 18 3.57 -7.26 -7.53
N HIS A 19 3.62 -7.01 -6.24
CA HIS A 19 4.46 -7.77 -5.33
C HIS A 19 3.70 -8.89 -4.62
N LYS A 20 2.46 -9.15 -5.02
CA LYS A 20 1.65 -10.26 -4.50
C LYS A 20 1.56 -10.26 -2.97
N GLY A 21 1.40 -9.08 -2.40
CA GLY A 21 1.24 -8.94 -0.95
C GLY A 21 2.52 -8.90 -0.15
N SER A 22 3.68 -8.82 -0.80
CA SER A 22 4.95 -8.73 -0.09
C SER A 22 5.14 -7.34 0.50
N ILE A 23 4.92 -7.22 1.80
CA ILE A 23 5.04 -5.94 2.50
C ILE A 23 6.47 -5.40 2.39
N ALA A 24 7.46 -6.27 2.53
CA ALA A 24 8.86 -5.85 2.45
C ALA A 24 9.19 -5.22 1.10
N ALA A 25 8.73 -5.83 0.01
CA ALA A 25 8.98 -5.32 -1.33
C ALA A 25 8.27 -3.98 -1.57
N VAL A 26 7.04 -3.87 -1.07
CA VAL A 26 6.26 -2.63 -1.20
C VAL A 26 6.92 -1.49 -0.42
N MET A 27 7.39 -1.77 0.80
CA MET A 27 8.11 -0.79 1.60
C MET A 27 9.34 -0.27 0.87
N ASP A 28 10.07 -1.17 0.25
CA ASP A 28 11.28 -0.82 -0.47
C ASP A 28 10.96 0.03 -1.70
N GLU A 29 9.97 -0.37 -2.48
CA GLU A 29 9.61 0.36 -3.68
C GLU A 29 9.05 1.76 -3.38
N LEU A 30 8.19 1.87 -2.37
CA LEU A 30 7.55 3.13 -2.03
C LEU A 30 8.36 3.97 -1.04
N CYS A 31 9.46 3.43 -0.54
CA CYS A 31 10.31 4.10 0.44
C CYS A 31 9.52 4.51 1.69
N LEU A 32 8.62 3.64 2.13
CA LEU A 32 7.79 3.90 3.30
C LEU A 32 8.18 2.97 4.45
N PRO A 33 8.24 3.48 5.68
CA PRO A 33 8.40 2.61 6.85
C PRO A 33 7.21 1.66 6.97
N ARG A 34 7.45 0.49 7.55
CA ARG A 34 6.39 -0.50 7.69
C ARG A 34 5.18 0.06 8.44
N ARG A 35 5.44 0.81 9.50
CA ARG A 35 4.38 1.41 10.28
C ARG A 35 3.51 2.35 9.45
N THR A 36 4.17 3.21 8.67
CA THR A 36 3.46 4.15 7.82
C THR A 36 2.65 3.43 6.76
N LEU A 37 3.23 2.39 6.15
CA LEU A 37 2.53 1.61 5.14
C LEU A 37 1.29 0.94 5.75
N ASN A 38 1.44 0.33 6.93
CA ASN A 38 0.32 -0.31 7.59
C ASN A 38 -0.79 0.68 7.94
N GLU A 39 -0.41 1.86 8.41
CA GLU A 39 -1.38 2.91 8.73
C GLU A 39 -2.16 3.35 7.49
N LYS A 40 -1.47 3.51 6.38
CA LYS A 40 -2.11 3.91 5.12
C LYS A 40 -3.02 2.82 4.59
N MET A 41 -2.57 1.58 4.65
CA MET A 41 -3.40 0.46 4.22
C MET A 41 -4.67 0.35 5.04
N ALA A 42 -4.56 0.53 6.35
CA ALA A 42 -5.73 0.53 7.23
C ALA A 42 -6.67 1.68 6.89
N LYS A 43 -6.11 2.85 6.62
CA LYS A 43 -6.90 4.03 6.26
C LYS A 43 -7.71 3.80 5.00
N TYR A 44 -7.13 3.12 4.01
CA TYR A 44 -7.77 2.90 2.73
C TYR A 44 -8.52 1.57 2.64
N GLY A 45 -8.55 0.82 3.72
CA GLY A 45 -9.24 -0.47 3.73
C GLY A 45 -8.55 -1.54 2.91
N LEU A 46 -7.24 -1.44 2.75
CA LEU A 46 -6.47 -2.42 2.01
C LEU A 46 -5.92 -3.48 2.96
N SER A 47 -5.98 -4.74 2.55
CA SER A 47 -5.51 -5.85 3.36
C SER A 47 -4.51 -6.68 2.58
N ARG A 48 -3.42 -7.05 3.24
CA ARG A 48 -2.40 -7.89 2.62
C ARG A 48 -3.01 -9.19 2.08
N GLN A 49 -3.98 -9.75 2.80
CA GLN A 49 -4.60 -11.00 2.41
C GLN A 49 -5.30 -10.93 1.05
N ASP A 50 -5.74 -9.74 0.67
CA ASP A 50 -6.43 -9.55 -0.61
C ASP A 50 -5.48 -9.72 -1.79
N TYR A 51 -4.18 -9.73 -1.57
CA TYR A 51 -3.18 -9.80 -2.63
C TYR A 51 -2.40 -11.11 -2.67
N LEU A 52 -2.65 -11.99 -1.72
CA LEU A 52 -1.95 -13.28 -1.66
C LEU A 52 -2.42 -14.29 -2.70
#